data_96ddf8a020d0216a3ec6d7d1a14db9de
#
_entry.id   96ddf8a020d0216a3ec6d7d1a14db9de
#
_cell.length_a   1.000
_cell.length_b   1.000
_cell.length_c   1.000
_cell.angle_alpha   90.00
_cell.angle_beta   90.00
_cell.angle_gamma   90.00
#
_symmetry.space_group_name_H-M   'P 1'
#
loop_
_entity.id
_entity.type
_entity.pdbx_description
1 polymer ?
#
loop_
_entity_poly.entity_id
_entity_poly.type
_entity_poly.pdbx_seq_one_letter_code
_entity_poly.pdbx_strand_id
1 'polypeptide(L)'
;GNQDDPDAYVRVVERREDGVVIRGAKLHISAASMGHELMTIPTKAMKPGEEDYAIAAMVPVNAPGVKIVNTTYAPRHEDKRDFPVSGRQHTPEGFVIFDDVFVPNERVFLDGITELAAVFAHSLGLWERLGGLSGMASGYDRLVGYAQLITEANGLEKMGHVKEKI
;
A
#
# COMPACT_ATOMS: atom_id res chain seq x y z
N GLY A 1 12.46 -0.87 -17.50
CA GLY A 1 12.22 -2.30 -17.49
C GLY A 1 11.61 -2.81 -18.79
N ASN A 2 11.54 -4.11 -18.95
CA ASN A 2 10.95 -4.75 -20.14
C ASN A 2 9.46 -5.01 -19.92
N GLN A 3 8.67 -4.00 -19.56
CA GLN A 3 7.22 -4.11 -19.57
C GLN A 3 6.69 -3.92 -21.00
N ASP A 4 5.66 -4.69 -21.36
CA ASP A 4 5.03 -4.60 -22.69
C ASP A 4 4.26 -3.30 -22.85
N ASP A 5 3.69 -2.78 -21.75
CA ASP A 5 2.98 -1.50 -21.69
C ASP A 5 3.79 -0.50 -20.85
N PRO A 6 4.23 0.63 -21.44
CA PRO A 6 4.94 1.68 -20.71
C PRO A 6 4.11 2.29 -19.59
N ASP A 7 2.78 2.27 -19.68
CA ASP A 7 1.85 2.82 -18.69
C ASP A 7 1.49 1.81 -17.58
N ALA A 8 2.08 0.61 -17.58
CA ALA A 8 1.96 -0.32 -16.46
C ALA A 8 2.55 0.23 -15.14
N TYR A 9 3.50 1.17 -15.24
CA TYR A 9 4.04 1.93 -14.10
C TYR A 9 3.81 3.42 -14.28
N VAL A 10 3.71 4.14 -13.15
CA VAL A 10 3.58 5.59 -13.20
C VAL A 10 4.84 6.23 -13.74
N ARG A 11 4.68 7.08 -14.72
CA ARG A 11 5.75 7.85 -15.35
C ARG A 11 5.30 9.28 -15.68
N VAL A 12 6.26 10.16 -15.86
CA VAL A 12 6.05 11.50 -16.41
C VAL A 12 5.87 11.36 -17.92
N VAL A 13 4.78 11.90 -18.46
CA VAL A 13 4.49 11.94 -19.89
C VAL A 13 4.71 13.32 -20.48
N GLU A 14 4.67 14.36 -19.65
CA GLU A 14 4.92 15.74 -20.06
C GLU A 14 5.52 16.52 -18.89
N ARG A 15 6.51 17.37 -19.17
CA ARG A 15 7.06 18.36 -18.21
C ARG A 15 6.70 19.75 -18.66
N ARG A 16 6.14 20.55 -17.75
CA ARG A 16 5.72 21.93 -17.96
C ARG A 16 6.49 22.85 -17.03
N GLU A 17 6.41 24.14 -17.26
CA GLU A 17 7.03 25.14 -16.39
C GLU A 17 6.47 25.11 -14.96
N ASP A 18 5.17 24.82 -14.82
CA ASP A 18 4.41 24.83 -13.57
C ASP A 18 4.21 23.44 -12.93
N GLY A 19 4.66 22.37 -13.61
CA GLY A 19 4.49 21.01 -13.07
C GLY A 19 4.76 19.91 -14.08
N VAL A 20 4.30 18.72 -13.75
CA VAL A 20 4.42 17.52 -14.59
C VAL A 20 3.05 16.88 -14.82
N VAL A 21 2.91 16.19 -15.95
CA VAL A 21 1.76 15.31 -16.21
C VAL A 21 2.20 13.87 -16.02
N ILE A 22 1.50 13.11 -15.19
CA ILE A 22 1.81 11.71 -14.94
C ILE A 22 0.74 10.79 -15.50
N ARG A 23 1.17 9.62 -15.96
CA ARG A 23 0.31 8.54 -16.45
C ARG A 23 0.81 7.20 -15.92
N GLY A 24 -0.10 6.24 -15.74
CA GLY A 24 0.23 4.88 -15.33
C GLY A 24 -0.63 4.39 -14.18
N ALA A 25 -0.22 3.29 -13.56
CA ALA A 25 -1.02 2.65 -12.53
C ALA A 25 -0.21 2.22 -11.31
N LYS A 26 -0.90 2.11 -10.18
CA LYS A 26 -0.40 1.56 -8.92
C LYS A 26 -1.37 0.52 -8.39
N LEU A 27 -0.86 -0.64 -8.05
CA LEU A 27 -1.62 -1.75 -7.47
C LEU A 27 -1.33 -1.87 -5.97
N HIS A 28 -2.27 -2.44 -5.24
CA HIS A 28 -2.18 -2.68 -3.79
C HIS A 28 -2.02 -1.39 -2.96
N ILE A 29 -2.88 -0.43 -3.21
CA ILE A 29 -2.90 0.82 -2.44
C ILE A 29 -4.01 0.74 -1.40
N SER A 30 -3.67 0.28 -0.21
CA SER A 30 -4.61 0.14 0.91
C SER A 30 -5.22 1.49 1.27
N ALA A 31 -6.52 1.51 1.44
CA ALA A 31 -7.31 2.71 1.79
C ALA A 31 -7.20 3.88 0.78
N ALA A 32 -6.81 3.65 -0.46
CA ALA A 32 -6.65 4.72 -1.45
C ALA A 32 -7.86 5.66 -1.55
N SER A 33 -9.07 5.12 -1.55
CA SER A 33 -10.32 5.89 -1.64
C SER A 33 -10.76 6.56 -0.32
N MET A 34 -10.07 6.25 0.78
CA MET A 34 -10.36 6.81 2.11
C MET A 34 -9.41 7.94 2.50
N GLY A 35 -8.30 8.09 1.76
CA GLY A 35 -7.33 9.16 1.94
C GLY A 35 -7.77 10.47 1.29
N HIS A 36 -7.07 11.54 1.61
CA HIS A 36 -7.23 12.84 0.94
C HIS A 36 -6.25 12.99 -0.22
N GLU A 37 -5.08 12.37 -0.08
CA GLU A 37 -3.98 12.45 -1.04
C GLU A 37 -3.31 11.09 -1.22
N LEU A 38 -2.76 10.88 -2.40
CA LEU A 38 -1.99 9.71 -2.79
C LEU A 38 -0.53 10.12 -2.95
N MET A 39 0.37 9.47 -2.25
CA MET A 39 1.80 9.62 -2.52
C MET A 39 2.23 8.54 -3.51
N THR A 40 2.61 8.93 -4.72
CA THR A 40 3.27 8.03 -5.67
C THR A 40 4.79 8.14 -5.52
N ILE A 41 5.47 7.00 -5.57
CA ILE A 41 6.94 6.91 -5.49
C ILE A 41 7.45 5.92 -6.54
N PRO A 42 8.74 5.97 -6.90
CA PRO A 42 9.34 4.95 -7.75
C PRO A 42 9.16 3.55 -7.15
N THR A 43 8.93 2.55 -8.01
CA THR A 43 8.66 1.17 -7.57
C THR A 43 9.95 0.39 -7.30
N LYS A 44 11.06 0.80 -7.94
CA LYS A 44 12.36 0.10 -7.91
C LYS A 44 13.50 1.09 -8.15
N ALA A 45 14.73 0.58 -8.12
CA ALA A 45 15.87 1.29 -8.67
C ALA A 45 15.65 1.57 -10.18
N MET A 46 15.91 2.79 -10.61
CA MET A 46 15.84 3.21 -12.01
C MET A 46 17.25 3.29 -12.60
N LYS A 47 17.35 3.05 -13.90
CA LYS A 47 18.61 3.11 -14.66
C LYS A 47 18.59 4.36 -15.55
N PRO A 48 19.76 4.80 -16.06
CA PRO A 48 19.80 5.78 -17.12
C PRO A 48 18.90 5.36 -18.30
N GLY A 49 18.06 6.27 -18.77
CA GLY A 49 17.01 6.02 -19.76
C GLY A 49 15.64 5.68 -19.16
N GLU A 50 15.52 5.60 -17.82
CA GLU A 50 14.27 5.39 -17.10
C GLU A 50 13.87 6.64 -16.26
N GLU A 51 14.35 7.82 -16.64
CA GLU A 51 14.16 9.08 -15.90
C GLU A 51 12.69 9.42 -15.71
N ASP A 52 11.84 9.12 -16.70
CA ASP A 52 10.40 9.40 -16.61
C ASP A 52 9.70 8.57 -15.52
N TYR A 53 10.25 7.42 -15.13
CA TYR A 53 9.73 6.57 -14.05
C TYR A 53 10.29 6.94 -12.68
N ALA A 54 11.31 7.80 -12.62
CA ALA A 54 11.88 8.32 -11.39
C ALA A 54 11.06 9.51 -10.88
N ILE A 55 9.80 9.27 -10.55
CA ILE A 55 8.84 10.27 -10.08
C ILE A 55 8.34 9.97 -8.67
N ALA A 56 8.41 10.97 -7.78
CA ALA A 56 7.71 10.96 -6.50
C ALA A 56 6.89 12.24 -6.37
N ALA A 57 5.61 12.08 -6.08
CA ALA A 57 4.67 13.19 -6.04
C ALA A 57 3.49 12.92 -5.12
N MET A 58 2.87 14.00 -4.63
CA MET A 58 1.63 13.98 -3.86
C MET A 58 0.46 14.42 -4.74
N VAL A 59 -0.56 13.58 -4.85
CA VAL A 59 -1.70 13.77 -5.74
C VAL A 59 -3.00 13.72 -4.95
N PRO A 60 -3.87 14.74 -4.99
CA PRO A 60 -5.19 14.65 -4.38
C PRO A 60 -6.01 13.50 -5.01
N VAL A 61 -6.74 12.76 -4.17
CA VAL A 61 -7.55 11.61 -4.65
C VAL A 61 -8.63 12.02 -5.64
N ASN A 62 -9.07 13.27 -5.61
CA ASN A 62 -10.08 13.85 -6.48
C ASN A 62 -9.49 14.66 -7.64
N ALA A 63 -8.18 14.61 -7.86
CA ALA A 63 -7.57 15.30 -8.99
C ALA A 63 -8.14 14.78 -10.32
N PRO A 64 -8.38 15.66 -11.30
CA PRO A 64 -8.80 15.25 -12.63
C PRO A 64 -7.87 14.18 -13.21
N GLY A 65 -8.43 13.07 -13.71
CA GLY A 65 -7.67 11.95 -14.26
C GLY A 65 -7.32 10.87 -13.24
N VAL A 66 -7.49 11.09 -11.94
CA VAL A 66 -7.33 10.02 -10.93
C VAL A 66 -8.55 9.12 -10.93
N LYS A 67 -8.34 7.82 -11.08
CA LYS A 67 -9.36 6.78 -10.99
C LYS A 67 -8.94 5.74 -9.97
N ILE A 68 -9.82 5.40 -9.03
CA ILE A 68 -9.56 4.42 -7.99
C ILE A 68 -10.56 3.27 -8.14
N VAL A 69 -10.07 2.08 -8.41
CA VAL A 69 -10.87 0.86 -8.46
C VAL A 69 -10.64 0.12 -7.15
N ASN A 70 -11.65 0.06 -6.31
CA ASN A 70 -11.57 -0.63 -5.04
C ASN A 70 -11.96 -2.10 -5.18
N THR A 71 -11.19 -2.97 -4.55
CA THR A 71 -11.66 -4.30 -4.20
C THR A 71 -12.47 -4.21 -2.92
N THR A 72 -13.55 -4.96 -2.82
CA THR A 72 -14.33 -5.04 -1.58
C THR A 72 -14.01 -6.35 -0.89
N TYR A 73 -13.62 -6.25 0.37
CA TYR A 73 -13.50 -7.40 1.27
C TYR A 73 -14.72 -7.57 2.17
N ALA A 74 -15.77 -6.79 1.92
CA ALA A 74 -17.03 -6.93 2.63
C ALA A 74 -17.56 -8.35 2.46
N PRO A 75 -17.83 -9.09 3.55
CA PRO A 75 -18.36 -10.43 3.46
C PRO A 75 -19.71 -10.41 2.76
N ARG A 76 -19.90 -11.33 1.82
CA ARG A 76 -21.15 -11.46 1.06
C ARG A 76 -22.29 -12.11 1.85
N HIS A 77 -21.98 -12.63 3.04
CA HIS A 77 -22.93 -13.29 3.91
C HIS A 77 -23.34 -12.37 5.07
N GLU A 78 -24.62 -12.37 5.38
CA GLU A 78 -25.19 -11.55 6.44
C GLU A 78 -24.91 -12.09 7.84
N ASP A 79 -24.42 -13.32 7.98
CA ASP A 79 -24.16 -13.94 9.28
C ASP A 79 -22.95 -13.30 9.96
N LYS A 80 -23.23 -12.50 10.96
CA LYS A 80 -22.21 -11.78 11.73
C LYS A 80 -21.34 -12.68 12.61
N ARG A 81 -21.73 -13.94 12.80
CA ARG A 81 -20.90 -14.91 13.54
C ARG A 81 -19.68 -15.33 12.75
N ASP A 82 -19.83 -15.45 11.42
CA ASP A 82 -18.74 -15.83 10.53
C ASP A 82 -17.77 -14.66 10.28
N PHE A 83 -18.29 -13.43 10.33
CA PHE A 83 -17.51 -12.21 10.00
C PHE A 83 -17.69 -11.11 11.06
N PRO A 84 -17.34 -11.37 12.34
CA PRO A 84 -17.64 -10.45 13.43
C PRO A 84 -16.85 -9.14 13.35
N VAL A 85 -15.68 -9.13 12.76
CA VAL A 85 -14.80 -7.96 12.60
C VAL A 85 -14.94 -7.38 11.20
N SER A 86 -14.68 -8.16 10.15
CA SER A 86 -14.70 -7.69 8.76
C SER A 86 -16.08 -7.24 8.28
N GLY A 87 -17.15 -7.75 8.90
CA GLY A 87 -18.52 -7.26 8.67
C GLY A 87 -18.80 -5.85 9.21
N ARG A 88 -17.90 -5.30 10.02
CA ARG A 88 -18.01 -3.96 10.63
C ARG A 88 -16.93 -3.00 10.18
N GLN A 89 -15.74 -3.53 9.94
CA GLN A 89 -14.55 -2.76 9.61
C GLN A 89 -13.79 -3.47 8.51
N HIS A 90 -13.56 -2.80 7.42
CA HIS A 90 -12.69 -3.27 6.36
C HIS A 90 -11.95 -2.08 5.74
N THR A 91 -10.74 -2.32 5.32
CA THR A 91 -9.95 -1.37 4.56
C THR A 91 -9.89 -1.88 3.13
N PRO A 92 -10.46 -1.17 2.16
CA PRO A 92 -10.41 -1.61 0.77
C PRO A 92 -8.99 -1.48 0.22
N GLU A 93 -8.61 -2.42 -0.64
CA GLU A 93 -7.44 -2.26 -1.50
C GLU A 93 -7.81 -1.50 -2.75
N GLY A 94 -6.98 -0.53 -3.13
CA GLY A 94 -7.19 0.26 -4.32
C GLY A 94 -6.22 -0.15 -5.44
N PHE A 95 -6.73 -0.13 -6.66
CA PHE A 95 -5.95 -0.03 -7.88
C PHE A 95 -6.13 1.39 -8.38
N VAL A 96 -5.04 2.15 -8.42
CA VAL A 96 -5.07 3.58 -8.77
C VAL A 96 -4.54 3.75 -10.18
N ILE A 97 -5.29 4.44 -11.01
CA ILE A 97 -4.94 4.81 -12.37
C ILE A 97 -4.76 6.33 -12.43
N PHE A 98 -3.64 6.78 -12.94
CA PHE A 98 -3.36 8.15 -13.30
C PHE A 98 -3.51 8.29 -14.82
N ASP A 99 -4.54 9.00 -15.26
CA ASP A 99 -4.89 9.22 -16.66
C ASP A 99 -4.61 10.69 -17.00
N ASP A 100 -3.38 10.98 -17.37
CA ASP A 100 -2.86 12.33 -17.66
C ASP A 100 -3.11 13.33 -16.51
N VAL A 101 -2.72 12.95 -15.31
CA VAL A 101 -2.91 13.78 -14.13
C VAL A 101 -1.84 14.84 -14.04
N PHE A 102 -2.23 16.11 -14.04
CA PHE A 102 -1.33 17.22 -13.78
C PHE A 102 -0.98 17.32 -12.29
N VAL A 103 0.31 17.44 -12.00
CA VAL A 103 0.87 17.62 -10.65
C VAL A 103 1.73 18.88 -10.63
N PRO A 104 1.36 19.92 -9.88
CA PRO A 104 2.13 21.16 -9.81
C PRO A 104 3.47 20.94 -9.10
N ASN A 105 4.45 21.81 -9.39
CA ASN A 105 5.83 21.68 -8.91
C ASN A 105 5.95 21.55 -7.39
N GLU A 106 5.13 22.25 -6.64
CA GLU A 106 5.15 22.20 -5.15
C GLU A 106 4.72 20.83 -4.57
N ARG A 107 4.17 19.96 -5.42
CA ARG A 107 3.76 18.60 -5.04
C ARG A 107 4.67 17.52 -5.62
N VAL A 108 5.74 17.91 -6.33
CA VAL A 108 6.73 17.00 -6.90
C VAL A 108 7.96 16.97 -6.00
N PHE A 109 8.33 15.79 -5.52
CA PHE A 109 9.46 15.60 -4.61
C PHE A 109 10.68 14.96 -5.28
N LEU A 110 10.45 14.24 -6.37
CA LEU A 110 11.47 13.66 -7.22
C LEU A 110 10.98 13.69 -8.67
N ASP A 111 11.79 14.20 -9.59
CA ASP A 111 11.58 14.11 -11.03
C ASP A 111 12.90 13.84 -11.73
N GLY A 112 12.99 12.70 -12.40
CA GLY A 112 14.06 12.36 -13.32
C GLY A 112 15.40 11.96 -12.69
N ILE A 113 15.58 12.01 -11.38
CA ILE A 113 16.84 11.67 -10.72
C ILE A 113 16.84 10.17 -10.40
N THR A 114 17.34 9.38 -11.33
CA THR A 114 17.30 7.91 -11.26
C THR A 114 18.03 7.34 -10.05
N GLU A 115 19.12 7.97 -9.62
CA GLU A 115 19.95 7.56 -8.48
C GLU A 115 19.16 7.62 -7.15
N LEU A 116 18.20 8.53 -7.04
CA LEU A 116 17.37 8.68 -5.84
C LEU A 116 16.15 7.77 -5.82
N ALA A 117 15.77 7.16 -6.95
CA ALA A 117 14.61 6.29 -7.03
C ALA A 117 14.69 5.12 -6.05
N ALA A 118 15.84 4.45 -5.98
CA ALA A 118 16.08 3.35 -5.05
C ALA A 118 16.03 3.83 -3.59
N VAL A 119 16.56 5.02 -3.31
CA VAL A 119 16.57 5.60 -1.95
C VAL A 119 15.14 5.85 -1.48
N PHE A 120 14.28 6.42 -2.32
CA PHE A 120 12.86 6.63 -2.01
C PHE A 120 12.14 5.31 -1.72
N ALA A 121 12.24 4.35 -2.62
CA ALA A 121 11.58 3.05 -2.49
C ALA A 121 12.05 2.30 -1.23
N HIS A 122 13.36 2.33 -0.95
CA HIS A 122 13.95 1.65 0.20
C HIS A 122 13.58 2.32 1.52
N SER A 123 13.59 3.65 1.57
CA SER A 123 13.24 4.40 2.79
C SER A 123 11.80 4.14 3.21
N LEU A 124 10.86 4.13 2.27
CA LEU A 124 9.47 3.75 2.57
C LEU A 124 9.37 2.31 3.08
N GLY A 125 10.09 1.38 2.44
CA GLY A 125 10.09 -0.02 2.83
C GLY A 125 10.64 -0.24 4.25
N LEU A 126 11.67 0.48 4.64
CA LEU A 126 12.23 0.43 6.00
C LEU A 126 11.26 1.01 7.03
N TRP A 127 10.67 2.16 6.75
CA TRP A 127 9.73 2.81 7.66
C TRP A 127 8.47 1.97 7.89
N GLU A 128 7.91 1.43 6.82
CA GLU A 128 6.73 0.57 6.90
C GLU A 128 7.01 -0.71 7.68
N ARG A 129 8.15 -1.37 7.43
CA ARG A 129 8.53 -2.58 8.16
C ARG A 129 8.76 -2.36 9.64
N LEU A 130 9.31 -1.22 10.02
CA LEU A 130 9.44 -0.88 11.45
C LEU A 130 8.08 -0.78 12.12
N GLY A 131 7.11 -0.11 11.49
CA GLY A 131 5.73 -0.04 11.96
C GLY A 131 5.07 -1.43 12.02
N GLY A 132 5.26 -2.23 10.98
CA GLY A 132 4.77 -3.59 10.90
C GLY A 132 5.32 -4.49 12.01
N LEU A 133 6.62 -4.46 12.26
CA LEU A 133 7.25 -5.23 13.36
C LEU A 133 6.74 -4.82 14.74
N SER A 134 6.56 -3.52 14.97
CA SER A 134 5.98 -3.02 16.22
C SER A 134 4.54 -3.53 16.41
N GLY A 135 3.74 -3.50 15.36
CA GLY A 135 2.38 -4.05 15.37
C GLY A 135 2.33 -5.57 15.58
N MET A 136 3.29 -6.30 15.00
CA MET A 136 3.43 -7.75 15.18
C MET A 136 3.73 -8.11 16.63
N ALA A 137 4.62 -7.40 17.31
CA ALA A 137 4.93 -7.66 18.73
C ALA A 137 3.66 -7.64 19.58
N SER A 138 2.86 -6.56 19.48
CA SER A 138 1.58 -6.46 20.19
C SER A 138 0.53 -7.48 19.72
N GLY A 139 0.59 -7.87 18.46
CA GLY A 139 -0.29 -8.88 17.86
C GLY A 139 -0.03 -10.27 18.40
N TYR A 140 1.23 -10.64 18.57
CA TYR A 140 1.61 -11.94 19.11
C TYR A 140 1.23 -12.12 20.58
N ASP A 141 1.34 -11.08 21.41
CA ASP A 141 0.84 -11.13 22.77
C ASP A 141 -0.65 -11.52 22.83
N ARG A 142 -1.46 -10.93 21.96
CA ARG A 142 -2.88 -11.28 21.85
C ARG A 142 -3.09 -12.68 21.31
N LEU A 143 -2.30 -13.11 20.33
CA LEU A 143 -2.41 -14.44 19.74
C LEU A 143 -2.10 -15.51 20.77
N VAL A 144 -1.06 -15.34 21.60
CA VAL A 144 -0.72 -16.22 22.70
C VAL A 144 -1.86 -16.26 23.73
N GLY A 145 -2.42 -15.10 24.07
CA GLY A 145 -3.58 -15.02 24.96
C GLY A 145 -4.80 -15.79 24.43
N TYR A 146 -5.12 -15.68 23.13
CA TYR A 146 -6.20 -16.44 22.51
C TYR A 146 -5.90 -17.95 22.47
N ALA A 147 -4.68 -18.33 22.18
CA ALA A 147 -4.25 -19.72 22.19
C ALA A 147 -4.44 -20.33 23.60
N GLN A 148 -4.06 -19.61 24.65
CA GLN A 148 -4.28 -20.02 26.03
C GLN A 148 -5.77 -20.20 26.34
N LEU A 149 -6.61 -19.22 26.02
CA LEU A 149 -8.06 -19.28 26.23
C LEU A 149 -8.72 -20.48 25.54
N ILE A 150 -8.31 -20.75 24.29
CA ILE A 150 -8.83 -21.87 23.50
C ILE A 150 -8.40 -23.20 24.14
N THR A 151 -7.16 -23.32 24.61
CA THR A 151 -6.67 -24.54 25.25
C THR A 151 -7.39 -24.81 26.59
N GLU A 152 -7.63 -23.78 27.37
CA GLU A 152 -8.42 -23.87 28.61
C GLU A 152 -9.86 -24.32 28.34
N ALA A 153 -10.51 -23.69 27.36
CA ALA A 153 -11.88 -24.04 26.95
C ALA A 153 -12.02 -25.50 26.47
N ASN A 154 -10.94 -26.09 25.96
CA ASN A 154 -10.91 -27.50 25.53
C ASN A 154 -10.32 -28.44 26.55
N GLY A 155 -9.91 -27.97 27.75
CA GLY A 155 -9.30 -28.77 28.80
C GLY A 155 -7.90 -29.30 28.44
N LEU A 156 -7.20 -28.62 27.56
CA LEU A 156 -5.89 -29.05 27.05
C LEU A 156 -4.71 -28.31 27.71
N GLU A 157 -4.96 -27.41 28.60
CA GLU A 157 -3.97 -26.53 29.24
C GLU A 157 -2.89 -27.29 30.04
N LYS A 158 -3.15 -28.56 30.42
CA LYS A 158 -2.21 -29.42 31.14
C LYS A 158 -1.41 -30.37 30.26
N MET A 159 -1.75 -30.41 28.95
CA MET A 159 -1.08 -31.30 28.00
C MET A 159 0.32 -30.79 27.66
N GLY A 160 1.36 -31.64 27.84
CA GLY A 160 2.77 -31.25 27.65
C GLY A 160 3.06 -30.64 26.29
N HIS A 161 2.63 -31.30 25.20
CA HIS A 161 2.85 -30.85 23.85
C HIS A 161 2.10 -29.54 23.50
N VAL A 162 1.06 -29.19 24.25
CA VAL A 162 0.34 -27.91 24.11
C VAL A 162 1.12 -26.80 24.80
N LYS A 163 1.56 -27.05 26.06
CA LYS A 163 2.37 -26.08 26.82
C LYS A 163 3.65 -25.68 26.15
N GLU A 164 4.28 -26.60 25.41
CA GLU A 164 5.53 -26.30 24.67
C GLU A 164 5.33 -25.37 23.48
N LYS A 165 4.09 -25.16 23.00
CA LYS A 165 3.76 -24.39 21.80
C LYS A 165 3.10 -23.04 22.09
N ILE A 166 2.66 -22.83 23.32
CA ILE A 166 2.12 -21.56 23.80
C ILE A 166 3.19 -20.81 24.59
#